data_75b01ce370089bcac00cd0fe5fd0cb59
#
_entry.id   75b01ce370089bcac00cd0fe5fd0cb59
#
_cell.length_a   1.000
_cell.length_b   1.000
_cell.length_c   1.000
_cell.angle_alpha   90.00
_cell.angle_beta   90.00
_cell.angle_gamma   90.00
#
_symmetry.space_group_name_H-M   'P 1'
#
loop_
_entity.id
_entity.type
_entity.pdbx_description
1 polymer ?
#
loop_
_entity_poly.entity_id
_entity_poly.type
_entity_poly.pdbx_seq_one_letter_code
_entity_poly.pdbx_strand_id
1 'polypeptide(L)'
;MKYLCLIYDEESKLAAMPKDEADAFMGGYFAFTEQLRAAGQYVAGEALHPVHTATTVRIRGGRLATTDGPFAETREQLGGFYLVEARDLNEALQIAARIPSAHTGTIEVRPVVDFGQPDANAAALKATAEPARTV
;
A
#
# COMPACT_ATOMS: atom_id res chain seq x y z
N MET A 1 12.91 -4.59 10.10
CA MET A 1 11.96 -5.41 9.33
C MET A 1 11.30 -4.59 8.25
N LYS A 2 10.96 -5.22 7.16
CA LYS A 2 10.25 -4.55 6.07
C LYS A 2 8.74 -4.73 6.20
N TYR A 3 8.02 -3.67 5.90
CA TYR A 3 6.56 -3.66 5.84
C TYR A 3 6.12 -3.06 4.52
N LEU A 4 5.08 -3.66 3.92
CA LEU A 4 4.47 -3.15 2.71
C LEU A 4 3.21 -2.37 3.09
N CYS A 5 3.15 -1.11 2.68
CA CYS A 5 1.98 -0.26 2.86
C CYS A 5 1.25 -0.16 1.53
N LEU A 6 0.14 -0.87 1.41
CA LEU A 6 -0.71 -0.86 0.22
C LEU A 6 -1.73 0.27 0.33
N ILE A 7 -1.83 1.08 -0.71
CA ILE A 7 -2.59 2.32 -0.71
C ILE A 7 -3.86 2.15 -1.55
N TYR A 8 -5.02 2.35 -0.91
CA TYR A 8 -6.33 2.24 -1.55
C TYR A 8 -7.06 3.57 -1.45
N ASP A 9 -7.63 4.02 -2.56
CA ASP A 9 -8.48 5.22 -2.63
C ASP A 9 -9.61 4.98 -3.63
N GLU A 10 -10.71 5.71 -3.51
CA GLU A 10 -11.71 5.77 -4.57
C GLU A 10 -11.18 6.63 -5.70
N GLU A 11 -10.86 6.01 -6.84
CA GLU A 11 -10.31 6.71 -8.00
C GLU A 11 -11.22 7.84 -8.49
N SER A 12 -12.53 7.62 -8.44
CA SER A 12 -13.51 8.62 -8.85
C SER A 12 -13.45 9.89 -8.00
N LYS A 13 -13.18 9.74 -6.69
CA LYS A 13 -13.03 10.90 -5.79
C LYS A 13 -11.73 11.65 -6.04
N LEU A 14 -10.64 10.91 -6.29
CA LEU A 14 -9.36 11.55 -6.62
C LEU A 14 -9.46 12.31 -7.94
N ALA A 15 -10.09 11.72 -8.94
CA ALA A 15 -10.28 12.34 -10.26
C ALA A 15 -11.16 13.61 -10.18
N ALA A 16 -12.06 13.68 -9.20
CA ALA A 16 -12.97 14.81 -9.00
C ALA A 16 -12.36 15.92 -8.14
N MET A 17 -11.15 15.73 -7.60
CA MET A 17 -10.51 16.77 -6.79
C MET A 17 -10.29 18.06 -7.60
N PRO A 18 -10.61 19.22 -7.05
CA PRO A 18 -10.19 20.49 -7.65
C PRO A 18 -8.66 20.55 -7.76
N LYS A 19 -8.15 21.30 -8.75
CA LYS A 19 -6.72 21.35 -9.04
C LYS A 19 -5.88 21.73 -7.83
N ASP A 20 -6.28 22.73 -7.06
CA ASP A 20 -5.53 23.17 -5.88
C ASP A 20 -5.44 22.08 -4.81
N GLU A 21 -6.53 21.34 -4.60
CA GLU A 21 -6.59 20.23 -3.67
C GLU A 21 -5.74 19.05 -4.15
N ALA A 22 -5.81 18.75 -5.45
CA ALA A 22 -5.00 17.69 -6.05
C ALA A 22 -3.50 18.01 -5.97
N ASP A 23 -3.11 19.26 -6.22
CA ASP A 23 -1.72 19.71 -6.10
C ASP A 23 -1.22 19.61 -4.66
N ALA A 24 -2.04 19.99 -3.69
CA ALA A 24 -1.72 19.88 -2.26
C ALA A 24 -1.58 18.40 -1.84
N PHE A 25 -2.45 17.54 -2.35
CA PHE A 25 -2.42 16.10 -2.10
C PHE A 25 -1.11 15.49 -2.62
N MET A 26 -0.73 15.80 -3.86
CA MET A 26 0.54 15.35 -4.43
C MET A 26 1.74 15.92 -3.68
N GLY A 27 1.68 17.19 -3.30
CA GLY A 27 2.72 17.81 -2.47
C GLY A 27 2.92 17.08 -1.15
N GLY A 28 1.84 16.62 -0.54
CA GLY A 28 1.87 15.80 0.67
C GLY A 28 2.60 14.47 0.45
N TYR A 29 2.39 13.83 -0.69
CA TYR A 29 3.10 12.60 -1.05
C TYR A 29 4.61 12.84 -1.25
N PHE A 30 4.98 13.93 -1.94
CA PHE A 30 6.40 14.26 -2.12
C PHE A 30 7.08 14.54 -0.78
N ALA A 31 6.44 15.31 0.09
CA ALA A 31 6.97 15.62 1.41
C ALA A 31 7.12 14.37 2.27
N PHE A 32 6.12 13.49 2.27
CA PHE A 32 6.17 12.22 2.98
C PHE A 32 7.34 11.34 2.50
N THR A 33 7.51 11.21 1.19
CA THR A 33 8.58 10.41 0.60
C THR A 33 9.96 10.95 1.03
N GLU A 34 10.15 12.26 1.00
CA GLU A 34 11.39 12.89 1.45
C GLU A 34 11.66 12.64 2.93
N GLN A 35 10.64 12.68 3.78
CA GLN A 35 10.75 12.37 5.20
C GLN A 35 11.18 10.92 5.42
N LEU A 36 10.60 9.97 4.67
CA LEU A 36 11.01 8.56 4.73
C LEU A 36 12.47 8.37 4.33
N ARG A 37 12.90 9.03 3.26
CA ARG A 37 14.29 8.96 2.79
C ARG A 37 15.25 9.51 3.82
N ALA A 38 14.94 10.66 4.40
CA ALA A 38 15.78 11.32 5.41
C ALA A 38 15.89 10.45 6.67
N ALA A 39 14.86 9.71 7.03
CA ALA A 39 14.87 8.83 8.19
C ALA A 39 15.48 7.44 7.91
N GLY A 40 15.89 7.16 6.67
CA GLY A 40 16.42 5.85 6.28
C GLY A 40 15.38 4.74 6.26
N GLN A 41 14.11 5.10 6.16
CA GLN A 41 12.98 4.16 6.20
C GLN A 41 12.42 3.80 4.83
N TYR A 42 12.78 4.55 3.80
CA TYR A 42 12.32 4.30 2.43
C TYR A 42 13.10 3.17 1.78
N VAL A 43 12.42 2.12 1.33
CA VAL A 43 13.00 1.04 0.53
C VAL A 43 12.57 1.16 -0.93
N ALA A 44 11.27 1.27 -1.17
CA ALA A 44 10.70 1.42 -2.51
C ALA A 44 9.30 2.03 -2.41
N GLY A 45 8.81 2.52 -3.51
CA GLY A 45 7.44 3.00 -3.62
C GLY A 45 7.11 3.31 -5.06
N GLU A 46 5.89 2.98 -5.47
CA GLU A 46 5.41 3.24 -6.83
C GLU A 46 3.93 3.59 -6.80
N ALA A 47 3.54 4.53 -7.65
CA ALA A 47 2.15 4.81 -7.94
C ALA A 47 1.72 4.01 -9.18
N LEU A 48 0.48 3.58 -9.18
CA LEU A 48 -0.09 2.80 -10.28
C LEU A 48 -1.04 3.65 -11.12
N HIS A 49 -1.11 3.32 -12.40
CA HIS A 49 -2.18 3.85 -13.26
C HIS A 49 -3.55 3.31 -12.83
N PRO A 50 -4.65 3.95 -13.22
CA PRO A 50 -6.00 3.52 -12.82
C PRO A 50 -6.31 2.07 -13.20
N VAL A 51 -7.24 1.48 -12.47
CA VAL A 51 -7.57 0.04 -12.60
C VAL A 51 -8.08 -0.36 -13.99
N HIS A 52 -8.61 0.58 -14.79
CA HIS A 52 -9.01 0.26 -16.17
C HIS A 52 -7.82 -0.12 -17.07
N THR A 53 -6.59 0.22 -16.65
CA THR A 53 -5.37 -0.17 -17.36
C THR A 53 -4.87 -1.57 -16.96
N ALA A 54 -5.48 -2.18 -15.95
CA ALA A 54 -5.06 -3.48 -15.44
C ALA A 54 -5.41 -4.60 -16.42
N THR A 55 -4.59 -5.65 -16.39
CA THR A 55 -4.89 -6.92 -17.05
C THR A 55 -4.70 -8.02 -16.00
N THR A 56 -5.68 -8.88 -15.89
CA THR A 56 -5.66 -10.00 -14.96
C THR A 56 -5.31 -11.29 -15.69
N VAL A 57 -4.43 -12.09 -15.11
CA VAL A 57 -3.96 -13.36 -15.71
C VAL A 57 -4.30 -14.50 -14.78
N ARG A 58 -4.85 -15.57 -15.33
CA ARG A 58 -5.10 -16.83 -14.64
C ARG A 58 -4.71 -18.01 -15.52
N ILE A 59 -4.25 -19.06 -14.88
CA ILE A 59 -4.08 -20.37 -15.55
C ILE A 59 -5.10 -21.32 -14.93
N ARG A 60 -5.98 -21.84 -15.76
CA ARG A 60 -7.04 -22.78 -15.37
C ARG A 60 -7.07 -23.94 -16.35
N GLY A 61 -7.01 -25.17 -15.83
CA GLY A 61 -6.96 -26.36 -16.67
C GLY A 61 -5.77 -26.38 -17.63
N GLY A 62 -4.61 -25.83 -17.22
CA GLY A 62 -3.42 -25.71 -18.03
C GLY A 62 -3.47 -24.62 -19.11
N ARG A 63 -4.51 -23.77 -19.11
CA ARG A 63 -4.69 -22.71 -20.11
C ARG A 63 -4.52 -21.32 -19.50
N LEU A 64 -3.85 -20.46 -20.26
CA LEU A 64 -3.75 -19.03 -19.94
C LEU A 64 -5.08 -18.34 -20.26
N ALA A 65 -5.62 -17.64 -19.28
CA ALA A 65 -6.78 -16.76 -19.44
C ALA A 65 -6.39 -15.36 -19.01
N THR A 66 -6.65 -14.38 -19.88
CA THR A 66 -6.43 -12.96 -19.55
C THR A 66 -7.77 -12.23 -19.59
N THR A 67 -7.92 -11.27 -18.69
CA THR A 67 -9.11 -10.43 -18.61
C THR A 67 -8.66 -8.98 -18.46
N ASP A 68 -9.25 -8.08 -19.21
CA ASP A 68 -9.02 -6.65 -19.03
C ASP A 68 -9.68 -6.18 -17.74
N GLY A 69 -8.94 -5.41 -16.94
CA GLY A 69 -9.41 -4.89 -15.68
C GLY A 69 -8.81 -5.60 -14.46
N PRO A 70 -9.14 -5.12 -13.26
CA PRO A 70 -8.66 -5.71 -12.01
C PRO A 70 -9.34 -7.04 -11.74
N PHE A 71 -8.72 -7.89 -10.90
CA PHE A 71 -9.29 -9.20 -10.56
C PHE A 71 -10.60 -9.11 -9.77
N ALA A 72 -10.86 -7.96 -9.11
CA ALA A 72 -12.07 -7.70 -8.36
C ALA A 72 -12.46 -6.24 -8.47
N GLU A 73 -13.76 -5.98 -8.55
CA GLU A 73 -14.29 -4.63 -8.45
C GLU A 73 -14.45 -4.28 -6.97
N THR A 74 -13.88 -3.17 -6.56
CA THR A 74 -13.86 -2.71 -5.17
C THR A 74 -14.29 -1.26 -5.10
N ARG A 75 -14.75 -0.84 -3.91
CA ARG A 75 -15.11 0.55 -3.68
C ARG A 75 -13.89 1.48 -3.69
N GLU A 76 -12.79 1.01 -3.11
CA GLU A 76 -11.48 1.67 -3.16
C GLU A 76 -10.54 0.80 -3.98
N GLN A 77 -9.72 1.41 -4.81
CA GLN A 77 -8.82 0.73 -5.72
C GLN A 77 -7.38 0.87 -5.25
N LEU A 78 -6.60 -0.19 -5.44
CA LEU A 78 -5.16 -0.16 -5.18
C LEU A 78 -4.50 0.86 -6.12
N GLY A 79 -3.92 1.90 -5.56
CA GLY A 79 -3.29 2.99 -6.33
C GLY A 79 -1.78 3.06 -6.20
N GLY A 80 -1.18 2.27 -5.32
CA GLY A 80 0.26 2.30 -5.13
C GLY A 80 0.69 1.62 -3.85
N PHE A 81 1.98 1.72 -3.56
CA PHE A 81 2.53 1.15 -2.33
C PHE A 81 3.80 1.88 -1.91
N TYR A 82 4.12 1.74 -0.63
CA TYR A 82 5.45 2.00 -0.08
C TYR A 82 5.97 0.73 0.59
N LEU A 83 7.23 0.42 0.34
CA LEU A 83 7.97 -0.59 1.10
C LEU A 83 8.89 0.16 2.06
N VAL A 84 8.75 -0.09 3.35
CA VAL A 84 9.45 0.67 4.40
C VAL A 84 10.20 -0.25 5.35
N GLU A 85 11.29 0.28 5.93
CA GLU A 85 11.96 -0.32 7.08
C GLU A 85 11.35 0.26 8.35
N ALA A 86 11.00 -0.60 9.29
CA ALA A 86 10.51 -0.20 10.60
C ALA A 86 10.97 -1.22 11.65
N ARG A 87 11.11 -0.77 12.90
CA ARG A 87 11.54 -1.63 14.01
C ARG A 87 10.52 -2.72 14.30
N ASP A 88 9.25 -2.37 14.22
CA ASP A 88 8.12 -3.22 14.58
C ASP A 88 6.85 -2.74 13.88
N LEU A 89 5.76 -3.45 14.08
CA LEU A 89 4.47 -3.10 13.51
C LEU A 89 3.99 -1.72 13.96
N ASN A 90 4.20 -1.38 15.22
CA ASN A 90 3.75 -0.09 15.75
C ASN A 90 4.40 1.08 14.99
N GLU A 91 5.71 1.01 14.74
CA GLU A 91 6.41 2.03 13.95
C GLU A 91 5.89 2.05 12.51
N ALA A 92 5.64 0.88 11.91
CA ALA A 92 5.08 0.80 10.57
C ALA A 92 3.69 1.44 10.48
N LEU A 93 2.85 1.28 11.50
CA LEU A 93 1.53 1.92 11.57
C LEU A 93 1.64 3.44 11.70
N GLN A 94 2.61 3.93 12.45
CA GLN A 94 2.86 5.37 12.56
C GLN A 94 3.30 5.95 11.22
N ILE A 95 4.15 5.24 10.48
CA ILE A 95 4.53 5.61 9.12
C ILE A 95 3.30 5.64 8.21
N ALA A 96 2.51 4.57 8.21
CA ALA A 96 1.32 4.44 7.38
C ALA A 96 0.31 5.56 7.63
N ALA A 97 0.14 5.97 8.88
CA ALA A 97 -0.79 7.04 9.26
C ALA A 97 -0.41 8.41 8.66
N ARG A 98 0.85 8.60 8.25
CA ARG A 98 1.33 9.83 7.62
C ARG A 98 1.18 9.83 6.10
N ILE A 99 0.84 8.70 5.49
CA ILE A 99 0.57 8.64 4.06
C ILE A 99 -0.70 9.46 3.80
N PRO A 100 -0.69 10.40 2.85
CA PRO A 100 -1.87 11.24 2.59
C PRO A 100 -3.17 10.47 2.39
N SER A 101 -3.13 9.35 1.70
CA SER A 101 -4.32 8.51 1.46
C SER A 101 -4.86 7.82 2.71
N ALA A 102 -4.15 7.87 3.84
CA ALA A 102 -4.73 7.42 5.11
C ALA A 102 -5.93 8.28 5.54
N HIS A 103 -6.01 9.51 5.05
CA HIS A 103 -7.12 10.44 5.33
C HIS A 103 -8.27 10.34 4.32
N THR A 104 -8.00 9.90 3.10
CA THR A 104 -8.98 9.85 2.02
C THR A 104 -9.45 8.44 1.69
N GLY A 105 -8.61 7.45 1.96
CA GLY A 105 -8.86 6.05 1.67
C GLY A 105 -8.34 5.16 2.79
N THR A 106 -7.62 4.11 2.43
CA THR A 106 -7.15 3.09 3.38
C THR A 106 -5.73 2.68 3.09
N ILE A 107 -4.95 2.45 4.12
CA ILE A 107 -3.62 1.87 4.01
C ILE A 107 -3.63 0.49 4.68
N GLU A 108 -3.32 -0.54 3.90
CA GLU A 108 -3.15 -1.89 4.43
C GLU A 108 -1.67 -2.13 4.67
N VAL A 109 -1.30 -2.49 5.90
CA VAL A 109 0.10 -2.71 6.29
C VAL A 109 0.33 -4.19 6.49
N ARG A 110 1.33 -4.75 5.79
CA ARG A 110 1.66 -6.18 5.90
C ARG A 110 3.15 -6.36 6.09
N PRO A 111 3.58 -7.19 7.06
CA PRO A 111 4.99 -7.54 7.19
C PRO A 111 5.44 -8.35 5.98
N VAL A 112 6.64 -8.06 5.51
CA VAL A 112 7.24 -8.76 4.37
C VAL A 112 7.99 -9.98 4.87
N VAL A 113 7.77 -11.12 4.21
CA VAL A 113 8.51 -12.34 4.52
C VAL A 113 9.97 -12.18 4.11
N ASP A 114 10.87 -12.38 5.06
CA ASP A 114 12.31 -12.43 4.80
C ASP A 114 12.76 -13.88 4.80
N PHE A 115 12.95 -14.45 3.61
CA PHE A 115 13.34 -15.85 3.47
C PHE A 115 14.75 -16.14 3.99
N GLY A 116 15.56 -15.11 4.21
CA GLY A 116 16.87 -15.21 4.86
C GLY A 116 16.82 -15.23 6.39
N GLN A 117 15.66 -14.86 7.00
CA GLN A 117 15.49 -14.78 8.46
C GLN A 117 14.10 -15.32 8.88
N PRO A 118 13.91 -16.64 8.81
CA PRO A 118 12.58 -17.25 9.08
C PRO A 118 12.03 -16.96 10.48
N ASP A 119 12.89 -16.84 11.50
CA ASP A 119 12.46 -16.55 12.87
C ASP A 119 11.85 -15.16 13.01
N ALA A 120 12.43 -14.17 12.33
CA ALA A 120 11.87 -12.81 12.29
C ALA A 120 10.50 -12.81 11.62
N ASN A 121 10.33 -13.58 10.54
CA ASN A 121 9.05 -13.73 9.85
C ASN A 121 8.00 -14.38 10.75
N ALA A 122 8.38 -15.41 11.50
CA ALA A 122 7.48 -16.08 12.44
C ALA A 122 6.99 -15.13 13.54
N ALA A 123 7.89 -14.31 14.09
CA ALA A 123 7.55 -13.31 15.10
C ALA A 123 6.61 -12.25 14.54
N ALA A 124 6.87 -11.78 13.31
CA ALA A 124 6.02 -10.81 12.63
C ALA A 124 4.62 -11.37 12.37
N LEU A 125 4.52 -12.62 11.92
CA LEU A 125 3.24 -13.29 11.69
C LEU A 125 2.44 -13.47 12.97
N LYS A 126 3.10 -13.78 14.08
CA LYS A 126 2.43 -13.85 15.39
C LYS A 126 1.89 -12.49 15.83
N ALA A 127 2.66 -11.43 15.65
CA ALA A 127 2.24 -10.08 16.01
C ALA A 127 1.02 -9.61 15.20
N THR A 128 0.85 -10.12 13.98
CA THR A 128 -0.28 -9.77 13.11
C THR A 128 -1.47 -10.71 13.23
N ALA A 129 -1.34 -11.83 13.96
CA ALA A 129 -2.42 -12.82 14.12
C ALA A 129 -3.46 -12.40 15.15
N GLU A 130 -3.27 -11.33 15.88
CA GLU A 130 -4.28 -10.81 16.78
C GLU A 130 -5.46 -10.24 15.98
N PRO A 131 -6.73 -10.49 16.44
CA PRO A 131 -7.88 -9.99 15.73
C PRO A 131 -7.82 -8.46 15.60
N ALA A 132 -8.19 -7.97 14.41
CA ALA A 132 -8.25 -6.54 14.15
C ALA A 132 -9.13 -5.86 15.21
N ARG A 133 -8.57 -4.86 15.90
CA ARG A 133 -9.36 -4.07 16.83
C ARG A 133 -10.30 -3.22 16.01
N THR A 134 -11.60 -3.46 16.18
CA THR A 134 -12.62 -2.54 15.68
C THR A 134 -12.49 -1.23 16.48
N VAL A 135 -12.23 -0.19 15.75
CA VAL A 135 -12.25 1.16 16.32
C VAL A 135 -13.67 1.69 16.30
#